data_f1787245b5ecb1701a51df4d6a9d409c
#
_entry.id   f1787245b5ecb1701a51df4d6a9d409c
#
_cell.length_a   1.000
_cell.length_b   1.000
_cell.length_c   1.000
_cell.angle_alpha   90.00
_cell.angle_beta   90.00
_cell.angle_gamma   90.00
#
_symmetry.space_group_name_H-M   'P 1'
#
loop_
_entity.id
_entity.type
_entity.pdbx_description
1 polymer ?
#
loop_
_entity_poly.entity_id
_entity_poly.type
_entity_poly.pdbx_seq_one_letter_code
_entity_poly.pdbx_strand_id
1 'polypeptide(L)'
;MDAELLRRQHARLRLGIPARLETLDGRQQVRLVDLSHGGAQIVLETEAPVREGVLTWMRFETFGIAAWQDGENVGLKFDRPLSHPCLTATREKAPEIFLEAARDFVAGIDGTLR
;
A
#
# COMPACT_ATOMS: atom_id res chain seq x y z
N MET A 1 -11.47 28.05 -1.21
CA MET A 1 -10.82 26.84 -0.92
C MET A 1 -11.78 25.77 -0.55
N ASP A 2 -11.57 24.69 -1.07
CA ASP A 2 -12.55 23.68 -1.01
C ASP A 2 -12.45 22.79 0.16
N ALA A 3 -13.53 22.70 0.91
CA ALA A 3 -13.64 21.74 1.97
C ALA A 3 -13.51 20.34 1.43
N GLU A 4 -13.92 20.15 0.20
CA GLU A 4 -13.82 18.86 -0.45
C GLU A 4 -12.38 18.48 -0.73
N LEU A 5 -11.56 19.41 -1.13
CA LEU A 5 -10.16 19.18 -1.36
C LEU A 5 -9.45 18.81 -0.05
N LEU A 6 -9.76 19.53 1.02
CA LEU A 6 -9.20 19.22 2.33
C LEU A 6 -9.64 17.85 2.82
N ARG A 7 -10.89 17.50 2.56
CA ARG A 7 -11.43 16.22 2.95
C ARG A 7 -10.70 15.09 2.22
N ARG A 8 -10.42 15.27 0.94
CA ARG A 8 -9.68 14.30 0.16
C ARG A 8 -8.29 14.10 0.70
N GLN A 9 -7.61 15.18 1.03
CA GLN A 9 -6.27 15.10 1.56
C GLN A 9 -6.24 14.36 2.90
N HIS A 10 -7.26 14.57 3.72
CA HIS A 10 -7.34 13.90 5.00
C HIS A 10 -7.78 12.45 4.86
N ALA A 11 -8.51 12.13 3.80
CA ALA A 11 -9.02 10.77 3.60
C ALA A 11 -7.97 9.83 3.04
N ARG A 12 -6.85 10.35 2.57
CA ARG A 12 -5.79 9.54 1.98
C ARG A 12 -4.52 9.63 2.79
N LEU A 13 -3.93 8.47 3.04
CA LEU A 13 -2.64 8.40 3.71
C LEU A 13 -1.57 8.11 2.66
N ARG A 14 -0.60 8.98 2.56
CA ARG A 14 0.54 8.74 1.68
C ARG A 14 1.57 7.95 2.45
N LEU A 15 1.86 6.77 1.96
CA LEU A 15 2.69 5.80 2.65
C LEU A 15 3.83 5.40 1.73
N GLY A 16 4.49 4.39 2.04
CA GLY A 16 5.58 3.85 1.23
C GLY A 16 6.07 2.62 1.93
N ILE A 17 5.12 1.80 2.38
CA ILE A 17 5.45 0.68 3.25
C ILE A 17 5.31 -0.63 2.51
N PRO A 18 6.08 -1.64 2.92
CA PRO A 18 5.96 -2.98 2.33
C PRO A 18 4.59 -3.56 2.59
N ALA A 19 4.09 -4.28 1.62
CA ALA A 19 2.83 -4.99 1.72
C ALA A 19 2.92 -6.24 0.86
N ARG A 20 1.88 -7.03 0.89
CA ARG A 20 1.83 -8.26 0.12
C ARG A 20 0.47 -8.37 -0.54
N LEU A 21 0.48 -8.78 -1.78
CA LEU A 21 -0.76 -9.03 -2.51
C LEU A 21 -0.83 -10.51 -2.84
N GLU A 22 -1.90 -11.15 -2.41
CA GLU A 22 -2.12 -12.56 -2.65
C GLU A 22 -3.28 -12.72 -3.61
N THR A 23 -3.01 -13.33 -4.76
CA THR A 23 -4.02 -13.57 -5.79
C THR A 23 -4.11 -15.07 -6.06
N LEU A 24 -4.97 -15.45 -6.97
CA LEU A 24 -5.04 -16.86 -7.39
C LEU A 24 -3.76 -17.32 -8.06
N ASP A 25 -2.99 -16.39 -8.61
CA ASP A 25 -1.74 -16.73 -9.29
C ASP A 25 -0.55 -16.81 -8.34
N GLY A 26 -0.76 -16.49 -7.08
CA GLY A 26 0.31 -16.54 -6.10
C GLY A 26 0.37 -15.26 -5.29
N ARG A 27 1.51 -15.07 -4.66
CA ARG A 27 1.74 -14.01 -3.71
C ARG A 27 2.93 -13.18 -4.17
N GLN A 28 2.84 -11.87 -4.06
CA GLN A 28 3.97 -11.03 -4.39
C GLN A 28 4.11 -9.89 -3.40
N GLN A 29 5.34 -9.42 -3.27
CA GLN A 29 5.63 -8.24 -2.49
C GLN A 29 5.21 -7.03 -3.30
N VAL A 30 4.59 -6.08 -2.62
CA VAL A 30 4.21 -4.83 -3.27
C VAL A 30 4.53 -3.69 -2.31
N ARG A 31 4.42 -2.48 -2.80
CA ARG A 31 4.56 -1.31 -1.96
C ARG A 31 3.20 -0.64 -1.84
N LEU A 32 2.78 -0.40 -0.62
CA LEU A 32 1.53 0.32 -0.35
C LEU A 32 1.84 1.80 -0.29
N VAL A 33 1.39 2.55 -1.27
CA VAL A 33 1.76 3.97 -1.39
C VAL A 33 0.65 4.93 -1.02
N ASP A 34 -0.59 4.48 -1.06
CA ASP A 34 -1.72 5.34 -0.74
C ASP A 34 -2.82 4.48 -0.17
N LEU A 35 -3.48 4.96 0.88
CA LEU A 35 -4.51 4.19 1.58
C LEU A 35 -5.65 5.10 1.98
N SER A 36 -6.87 4.62 1.80
CA SER A 36 -8.07 5.30 2.24
C SER A 36 -9.05 4.26 2.76
N HIS A 37 -10.19 4.70 3.27
CA HIS A 37 -11.22 3.77 3.74
C HIS A 37 -11.65 2.79 2.65
N GLY A 38 -11.75 3.27 1.43
CA GLY A 38 -12.33 2.47 0.35
C GLY A 38 -11.35 1.82 -0.59
N GLY A 39 -10.06 2.10 -0.47
CA GLY A 39 -9.12 1.55 -1.42
C GLY A 39 -7.68 1.89 -1.15
N ALA A 40 -6.82 1.41 -2.04
CA ALA A 40 -5.39 1.63 -1.92
C ALA A 40 -4.75 1.73 -3.29
N GLN A 41 -3.61 2.40 -3.34
CA GLN A 41 -2.75 2.32 -4.50
C GLN A 41 -1.50 1.55 -4.10
N ILE A 42 -1.15 0.59 -4.90
CA ILE A 42 0.05 -0.22 -4.67
C ILE A 42 0.93 -0.18 -5.91
N VAL A 43 2.21 -0.48 -5.70
CA VAL A 43 3.17 -0.61 -6.78
C VAL A 43 3.66 -2.04 -6.76
N LEU A 44 3.53 -2.72 -7.89
CA LEU A 44 3.95 -4.11 -8.05
C LEU A 44 5.45 -4.19 -8.29
N GLU A 45 6.04 -5.32 -8.00
CA GLU A 45 7.45 -5.54 -8.32
C GLU A 45 7.63 -5.72 -9.83
N THR A 46 6.70 -6.40 -10.45
CA THR A 46 6.75 -6.63 -11.89
C THR A 46 5.41 -6.28 -12.49
N GLU A 47 5.45 -5.84 -13.74
CA GLU A 47 4.25 -5.48 -14.44
C GLU A 47 3.50 -6.75 -14.84
N ALA A 48 2.43 -7.03 -14.15
CA ALA A 48 1.59 -8.19 -14.42
C ALA A 48 0.15 -7.79 -14.16
N PRO A 49 -0.79 -8.32 -14.94
CA PRO A 49 -2.20 -7.94 -14.74
C PRO A 49 -2.70 -8.40 -13.38
N VAL A 50 -3.41 -7.53 -12.70
CA VAL A 50 -4.03 -7.81 -11.42
C VAL A 50 -5.53 -7.60 -11.55
N ARG A 51 -6.32 -8.57 -11.15
CA ARG A 51 -7.77 -8.44 -11.13
C ARG A 51 -8.29 -8.22 -9.73
N GLU A 52 -7.83 -9.01 -8.80
CA GLU A 52 -8.30 -8.94 -7.42
C GLU A 52 -7.34 -9.71 -6.53
N GLY A 53 -7.42 -9.48 -5.25
CA GLY A 53 -6.58 -10.19 -4.30
C GLY A 53 -6.73 -9.70 -2.89
N VAL A 54 -6.02 -10.37 -1.99
CA VAL A 54 -5.97 -9.99 -0.59
C VAL A 54 -4.70 -9.17 -0.37
N LEU A 55 -4.88 -7.94 0.05
CA LEU A 55 -3.77 -7.05 0.39
C LEU A 55 -3.51 -7.17 1.89
N THR A 56 -2.25 -7.43 2.24
CA THR A 56 -1.83 -7.56 3.64
C THR A 56 -0.73 -6.57 3.92
N TRP A 57 -0.87 -5.81 4.98
CA TRP A 57 0.18 -4.90 5.44
C TRP A 57 0.11 -4.84 6.96
N MET A 58 1.28 -4.78 7.58
CA MET A 58 1.34 -4.84 9.04
C MET A 58 0.60 -6.11 9.48
N ARG A 59 -0.45 -5.95 10.31
CA ARG A 59 -1.29 -7.08 10.71
C ARG A 59 -2.70 -7.00 10.14
N PHE A 60 -2.87 -6.15 9.14
CA PHE A 60 -4.18 -5.94 8.52
C PHE A 60 -4.24 -6.66 7.19
N GLU A 61 -5.44 -7.07 6.82
CA GLU A 61 -5.65 -7.61 5.49
C GLU A 61 -7.04 -7.25 5.00
N THR A 62 -7.18 -7.11 3.70
CA THR A 62 -8.46 -6.79 3.10
C THR A 62 -8.48 -7.29 1.66
N PHE A 63 -9.67 -7.64 1.20
CA PHE A 63 -9.86 -8.06 -0.18
C PHE A 63 -10.16 -6.83 -1.03
N GLY A 64 -9.55 -6.76 -2.20
CA GLY A 64 -9.79 -5.67 -3.12
C GLY A 64 -9.83 -6.12 -4.56
N ILE A 65 -10.47 -5.31 -5.37
CA ILE A 65 -10.58 -5.54 -6.80
C ILE A 65 -9.85 -4.41 -7.49
N ALA A 66 -9.10 -4.73 -8.53
CA ALA A 66 -8.38 -3.69 -9.28
C ALA A 66 -9.37 -2.80 -9.99
N ALA A 67 -9.38 -1.53 -9.61
CA ALA A 67 -10.21 -0.54 -10.26
C ALA A 67 -9.51 0.02 -11.50
N TRP A 68 -8.19 0.05 -11.47
CA TRP A 68 -7.38 0.49 -12.61
C TRP A 68 -5.97 -0.06 -12.45
N GLN A 69 -5.25 -0.14 -13.55
CA GLN A 69 -3.86 -0.52 -13.54
C GLN A 69 -3.13 0.22 -14.64
N ASP A 70 -1.96 0.74 -14.32
CA ASP A 70 -1.09 1.42 -15.26
C ASP A 70 0.32 0.93 -14.99
N GLY A 71 0.76 -0.05 -15.78
CA GLY A 71 2.05 -0.67 -15.56
C GLY A 71 2.11 -1.36 -14.21
N GLU A 72 3.03 -0.92 -13.38
CA GLU A 72 3.21 -1.47 -12.04
C GLU A 72 2.29 -0.83 -11.01
N ASN A 73 1.61 0.23 -11.38
CA ASN A 73 0.71 0.93 -10.47
C ASN A 73 -0.69 0.36 -10.55
N VAL A 74 -1.25 0.01 -9.41
CA VAL A 74 -2.58 -0.60 -9.35
C VAL A 74 -3.40 0.12 -8.29
N GLY A 75 -4.62 0.51 -8.67
CA GLY A 75 -5.58 1.03 -7.71
C GLY A 75 -6.55 -0.07 -7.34
N LEU A 76 -6.63 -0.37 -6.05
CA LEU A 76 -7.53 -1.38 -5.53
C LEU A 76 -8.73 -0.72 -4.87
N LYS A 77 -9.90 -1.27 -5.14
CA LYS A 77 -11.11 -0.89 -4.44
C LYS A 77 -11.46 -2.01 -3.48
N PHE A 78 -11.62 -1.67 -2.21
CA PHE A 78 -11.86 -2.68 -1.18
C PHE A 78 -13.30 -3.16 -1.20
N ASP A 79 -13.48 -4.43 -0.90
CA ASP A 79 -14.78 -5.05 -0.76
C ASP A 79 -15.58 -4.38 0.36
N ARG A 80 -14.91 -4.07 1.46
CA ARG A 80 -15.52 -3.39 2.59
C ARG A 80 -14.63 -2.24 3.01
N PRO A 81 -15.21 -1.11 3.41
CA PRO A 81 -14.40 0.01 3.89
C PRO A 81 -13.57 -0.39 5.10
N LEU A 82 -12.35 0.12 5.17
CA LEU A 82 -11.50 -0.08 6.33
C LEU A 82 -12.09 0.67 7.52
N SER A 83 -11.87 0.13 8.71
CA SER A 83 -12.28 0.81 9.91
C SER A 83 -11.38 2.01 10.18
N HIS A 84 -11.90 2.99 10.91
CA HIS A 84 -11.10 4.13 11.30
C HIS A 84 -9.88 3.72 12.15
N PRO A 85 -10.01 2.81 13.11
CA PRO A 85 -8.84 2.35 13.86
C PRO A 85 -7.75 1.73 12.99
N CYS A 86 -8.13 1.03 11.92
CA CYS A 86 -7.15 0.46 11.00
C CYS A 86 -6.34 1.56 10.31
N LEU A 87 -7.01 2.60 9.82
CA LEU A 87 -6.32 3.72 9.20
C LEU A 87 -5.44 4.45 10.19
N THR A 88 -5.94 4.68 11.39
CA THR A 88 -5.19 5.38 12.43
C THR A 88 -3.93 4.60 12.81
N ALA A 89 -4.08 3.29 13.01
CA ALA A 89 -2.93 2.45 13.36
C ALA A 89 -1.89 2.46 12.24
N THR A 90 -2.32 2.40 11.00
CA THR A 90 -1.42 2.45 9.86
C THR A 90 -0.69 3.78 9.80
N ARG A 91 -1.42 4.88 9.99
CA ARG A 91 -0.84 6.20 9.98
C ARG A 91 0.24 6.35 11.04
N GLU A 92 -0.03 5.83 12.22
CA GLU A 92 0.90 5.97 13.34
C GLU A 92 2.17 5.17 13.14
N LYS A 93 2.06 3.99 12.52
CA LYS A 93 3.20 3.10 12.35
C LYS A 93 3.94 3.26 11.03
N ALA A 94 3.28 3.82 10.03
CA ALA A 94 3.87 3.91 8.69
C ALA A 94 5.23 4.61 8.67
N PRO A 95 5.45 5.72 9.36
CA PRO A 95 6.77 6.35 9.33
C PRO A 95 7.89 5.44 9.82
N GLU A 96 7.64 4.69 10.87
CA GLU A 96 8.65 3.77 11.41
C GLU A 96 8.96 2.67 10.41
N ILE A 97 7.92 2.10 9.84
CA ILE A 97 8.07 1.00 8.88
C ILE A 97 8.79 1.48 7.63
N PHE A 98 8.45 2.68 7.17
CA PHE A 98 9.11 3.27 6.02
C PHE A 98 10.60 3.46 6.29
N LEU A 99 10.94 3.96 7.46
CA LEU A 99 12.34 4.18 7.83
C LEU A 99 13.11 2.89 7.93
N GLU A 100 12.52 1.85 8.47
CA GLU A 100 13.15 0.53 8.53
C GLU A 100 13.44 -0.01 7.15
N ALA A 101 12.47 0.09 6.25
CA ALA A 101 12.65 -0.37 4.88
C ALA A 101 13.75 0.41 4.18
N ALA A 102 13.82 1.72 4.42
CA ALA A 102 14.85 2.56 3.83
C ALA A 102 16.22 2.21 4.39
N ARG A 103 16.29 1.92 5.69
CA ARG A 103 17.56 1.52 6.31
C ARG A 103 18.08 0.22 5.73
N ASP A 104 17.19 -0.74 5.55
CA ASP A 104 17.57 -2.02 4.98
C ASP A 104 18.11 -1.84 3.57
N PHE A 105 17.50 -0.96 2.81
CA PHE A 105 17.95 -0.65 1.46
C PHE A 105 19.34 -0.02 1.49
N VAL A 106 19.53 0.96 2.35
CA VAL A 106 20.84 1.64 2.48
C VAL A 106 21.91 0.67 2.96
N ALA A 107 21.57 -0.16 3.92
CA ALA A 107 22.51 -1.18 4.43
C ALA A 107 22.93 -2.14 3.32
N GLY A 108 21.98 -2.53 2.47
CA GLY A 108 22.28 -3.39 1.33
C GLY A 108 23.23 -2.72 0.35
N ILE A 109 23.01 -1.43 0.10
CA ILE A 109 23.89 -0.68 -0.78
C ILE A 109 25.29 -0.58 -0.20
N ASP A 110 25.38 -0.25 1.09
CA ASP A 110 26.66 -0.20 1.79
C ASP A 110 27.39 -1.52 1.72
N GLY A 111 26.69 -2.60 1.97
CA GLY A 111 27.27 -3.92 1.88
C GLY A 111 27.78 -4.23 0.48
N THR A 112 27.11 -3.71 -0.52
CA THR A 112 27.51 -3.90 -1.89
C THR A 112 28.77 -3.12 -2.22
N LEU A 113 28.92 -1.95 -1.66
CA LEU A 113 30.04 -1.07 -1.92
C LEU A 113 31.32 -1.53 -1.21
N ARG A 114 31.20 -2.34 -0.19
CA ARG A 114 32.33 -2.89 0.52
C ARG A 114 32.88 -4.09 -0.19
#